data_5c5ba3ebbf1763a5ecdaf1da8d8a9ed7
#
_entry.id   5c5ba3ebbf1763a5ecdaf1da8d8a9ed7
#
_cell.length_a   1.000
_cell.length_b   1.000
_cell.length_c   1.000
_cell.angle_alpha   90.00
_cell.angle_beta   90.00
_cell.angle_gamma   90.00
#
_symmetry.space_group_name_H-M   'P 1'
#
loop_
_entity.id
_entity.type
_entity.pdbx_description
1 polymer ?
#
loop_
_entity_poly.entity_id
_entity_poly.type
_entity_poly.pdbx_seq_one_letter_code
_entity_poly.pdbx_strand_id
1 'polypeptide(L)'
;MRKKRTLFIIIILITLIIGVLNSIRFKFLYEVLKLSNSLATISSDFYSEPIKDITYKDIIYKRNDGETLKFDLYINGEIKDPKPVIIYVFGNGWVYGDKVIPEAISSIIDLLKDEGFAVISTSYELMDDEVIFDKQISDVKDTIRWVYKNKDKYNFDVDNIGLIGPSAGAQLSMIAAFSDDDEFVGDVSLKEYPSKVKYIVDLFGPSDLSKINLSAGPSEIVDNFTAEDIESYSKLYSPINYIKEDLPDTLIIHSKKDNIVPYDTSVELYESGIELNNKFDFYTLENCTHYLENLSNKEALGLYMNIIDFILSESK
;
A
#
# COMPACT_ATOMS: atom_id res chain seq x y z
N MET A 1 6.59 -24.46 -47.74
CA MET A 1 7.64 -23.53 -47.25
C MET A 1 7.10 -22.37 -46.45
N ARG A 2 6.02 -21.68 -46.83
CA ARG A 2 5.45 -20.51 -46.14
C ARG A 2 5.01 -20.81 -44.69
N LYS A 3 4.30 -21.93 -44.43
CA LYS A 3 3.84 -22.32 -43.09
C LYS A 3 5.00 -22.59 -42.07
N LYS A 4 6.10 -23.19 -42.54
CA LYS A 4 7.26 -23.45 -41.69
C LYS A 4 7.98 -22.14 -41.29
N ARG A 5 7.99 -21.13 -42.20
CA ARG A 5 8.59 -19.82 -41.94
C ARG A 5 7.76 -19.02 -40.95
N THR A 6 6.42 -19.07 -41.03
CA THR A 6 5.50 -18.44 -40.12
C THR A 6 5.61 -19.05 -38.71
N LEU A 7 5.68 -20.38 -38.59
CA LEU A 7 5.85 -21.06 -37.30
C LEU A 7 7.20 -20.70 -36.64
N PHE A 8 8.27 -20.60 -37.43
CA PHE A 8 9.60 -20.20 -36.92
C PHE A 8 9.61 -18.77 -36.40
N ILE A 9 8.94 -17.82 -37.07
CA ILE A 9 8.80 -16.43 -36.63
C ILE A 9 7.99 -16.36 -35.33
N ILE A 10 6.91 -17.12 -35.21
CA ILE A 10 6.09 -17.20 -34.00
C ILE A 10 6.90 -17.72 -32.81
N ILE A 11 7.70 -18.77 -33.02
CA ILE A 11 8.58 -19.32 -31.97
C ILE A 11 9.63 -18.29 -31.52
N ILE A 12 10.24 -17.55 -32.46
CA ILE A 12 11.21 -16.48 -32.12
C ILE A 12 10.51 -15.37 -31.34
N LEU A 13 9.31 -14.94 -31.72
CA LEU A 13 8.55 -13.92 -31.00
C LEU A 13 8.18 -14.39 -29.60
N ILE A 14 7.73 -15.64 -29.44
CA ILE A 14 7.41 -16.20 -28.11
C ILE A 14 8.68 -16.29 -27.24
N THR A 15 9.82 -16.73 -27.80
CA THR A 15 11.08 -16.78 -27.04
C THR A 15 11.62 -15.40 -26.69
N LEU A 16 11.42 -14.40 -27.55
CA LEU A 16 11.76 -13.01 -27.24
C LEU A 16 10.86 -12.44 -26.14
N ILE A 17 9.56 -12.68 -26.19
CA ILE A 17 8.59 -12.25 -25.16
C ILE A 17 8.91 -12.93 -23.81
N ILE A 18 9.16 -14.24 -23.81
CA ILE A 18 9.58 -14.99 -22.61
C ILE A 18 10.94 -14.46 -22.11
N GLY A 19 11.85 -14.11 -23.01
CA GLY A 19 13.17 -13.53 -22.67
C GLY A 19 13.04 -12.16 -22.02
N VAL A 20 12.16 -11.30 -22.52
CA VAL A 20 11.88 -9.95 -21.93
C VAL A 20 11.22 -10.10 -20.57
N LEU A 21 10.17 -10.93 -20.45
CA LEU A 21 9.49 -11.20 -19.18
C LEU A 21 10.44 -11.81 -18.14
N ASN A 22 11.33 -12.73 -18.57
CA ASN A 22 12.36 -13.28 -17.68
C ASN A 22 13.46 -12.28 -17.35
N SER A 23 13.83 -11.34 -18.23
CA SER A 23 14.85 -10.33 -17.93
C SER A 23 14.41 -9.37 -16.83
N ILE A 24 13.12 -8.97 -16.83
CA ILE A 24 12.52 -8.16 -15.77
C ILE A 24 12.52 -8.95 -14.46
N ARG A 25 12.06 -10.21 -14.48
CA ARG A 25 12.09 -11.09 -13.31
C ARG A 25 13.52 -11.39 -12.82
N PHE A 26 14.49 -11.52 -13.72
CA PHE A 26 15.91 -11.73 -13.35
C PHE A 26 16.53 -10.47 -12.76
N LYS A 27 16.25 -9.28 -13.31
CA LYS A 27 16.72 -8.01 -12.73
C LYS A 27 16.13 -7.82 -11.33
N PHE A 28 14.83 -8.07 -11.18
CA PHE A 28 14.15 -8.02 -9.89
C PHE A 28 14.71 -9.07 -8.90
N LEU A 29 14.85 -10.33 -9.32
CA LEU A 29 15.45 -11.38 -8.49
C LEU A 29 16.88 -11.02 -8.07
N TYR A 30 17.67 -10.41 -8.94
CA TYR A 30 19.02 -9.95 -8.62
C TYR A 30 18.99 -8.83 -7.58
N GLU A 31 18.10 -7.84 -7.71
CA GLU A 31 17.94 -6.77 -6.72
C GLU A 31 17.42 -7.31 -5.38
N VAL A 32 16.47 -8.25 -5.39
CA VAL A 32 15.97 -8.91 -4.17
C VAL A 32 17.06 -9.79 -3.52
N LEU A 33 17.88 -10.48 -4.29
CA LEU A 33 19.01 -11.26 -3.75
C LEU A 33 20.10 -10.33 -3.17
N LYS A 34 20.31 -9.18 -3.75
CA LYS A 34 21.19 -8.14 -3.22
C LYS A 34 20.65 -7.56 -1.91
N LEU A 35 19.34 -7.31 -1.85
CA LEU A 35 18.60 -6.97 -0.63
C LEU A 35 18.65 -8.11 0.40
N SER A 36 18.52 -9.39 -0.01
CA SER A 36 18.49 -10.49 0.94
C SER A 36 19.76 -10.58 1.80
N ASN A 37 20.89 -10.07 1.29
CA ASN A 37 22.11 -9.91 2.08
C ASN A 37 22.04 -8.72 3.07
N SER A 38 21.15 -7.76 2.83
CA SER A 38 20.84 -6.65 3.75
C SER A 38 19.58 -6.88 4.59
N LEU A 39 18.69 -7.80 4.18
CA LEU A 39 17.47 -8.18 4.90
C LEU A 39 17.74 -8.86 6.26
N ALA A 40 18.92 -9.44 6.47
CA ALA A 40 19.35 -9.90 7.79
C ALA A 40 19.46 -8.74 8.82
N THR A 41 19.41 -7.50 8.36
CA THR A 41 19.44 -6.28 9.17
C THR A 41 18.09 -5.55 9.24
N ILE A 42 17.03 -6.00 8.54
CA ILE A 42 15.72 -5.33 8.51
C ILE A 42 15.03 -5.30 9.88
N SER A 43 15.34 -6.21 10.79
CA SER A 43 14.74 -6.26 12.13
C SER A 43 15.03 -5.04 13.02
N SER A 44 15.97 -4.15 12.62
CA SER A 44 16.28 -2.94 13.37
C SER A 44 16.03 -1.64 12.57
N ASP A 45 15.78 -1.70 11.28
CA ASP A 45 15.90 -0.58 10.36
C ASP A 45 14.64 -0.28 9.53
N PHE A 46 13.43 -0.51 10.07
CA PHE A 46 12.23 0.17 9.53
C PHE A 46 12.36 1.72 9.61
N TYR A 47 13.40 2.19 10.29
CA TYR A 47 13.79 3.59 10.45
C TYR A 47 15.08 3.95 9.69
N SER A 48 15.48 3.14 8.70
CA SER A 48 16.67 3.39 7.91
C SER A 48 16.51 4.62 7.00
N GLU A 49 17.65 5.12 6.53
CA GLU A 49 17.78 6.30 5.67
C GLU A 49 16.68 6.39 4.61
N PRO A 50 16.13 7.59 4.35
CA PRO A 50 15.09 7.78 3.36
C PRO A 50 15.59 7.57 1.93
N ILE A 51 14.70 7.13 1.02
CA ILE A 51 14.98 7.07 -0.41
C ILE A 51 15.39 8.47 -0.91
N LYS A 52 16.54 8.56 -1.58
CA LYS A 52 17.16 9.85 -1.96
C LYS A 52 16.62 10.45 -3.26
N ASP A 53 16.00 9.67 -4.14
CA ASP A 53 15.60 10.08 -5.48
C ASP A 53 14.14 10.55 -5.57
N ILE A 54 13.78 11.56 -4.78
CA ILE A 54 12.46 12.18 -4.82
C ILE A 54 12.40 13.13 -6.02
N THR A 55 11.46 12.92 -6.93
CA THR A 55 11.30 13.78 -8.12
C THR A 55 10.67 15.13 -7.77
N TYR A 56 9.59 15.08 -6.97
CA TYR A 56 8.93 16.30 -6.46
C TYR A 56 8.68 16.13 -4.96
N LYS A 57 9.43 16.89 -4.17
CA LYS A 57 9.37 16.82 -2.70
C LYS A 57 8.36 17.82 -2.15
N ASP A 58 7.70 17.43 -1.04
CA ASP A 58 6.85 18.31 -0.25
C ASP A 58 5.71 18.96 -1.03
N ILE A 59 5.06 18.21 -1.95
CA ILE A 59 3.86 18.69 -2.63
C ILE A 59 2.73 18.83 -1.60
N ILE A 60 2.20 20.03 -1.45
CA ILE A 60 1.07 20.29 -0.56
C ILE A 60 -0.21 19.81 -1.24
N TYR A 61 -0.94 18.90 -0.60
CA TYR A 61 -2.22 18.43 -1.08
C TYR A 61 -3.40 18.93 -0.25
N LYS A 62 -3.18 19.27 1.04
CA LYS A 62 -4.20 19.73 1.96
C LYS A 62 -3.67 20.81 2.90
N ARG A 63 -4.52 21.78 3.23
CA ARG A 63 -4.27 22.79 4.26
C ARG A 63 -5.47 22.83 5.19
N ASN A 64 -5.27 22.43 6.43
CA ASN A 64 -6.22 22.53 7.52
C ASN A 64 -5.79 23.64 8.49
N ASP A 65 -6.65 23.99 9.45
CA ASP A 65 -6.45 25.05 10.46
C ASP A 65 -5.12 24.91 11.27
N GLY A 66 -4.01 25.25 10.62
CA GLY A 66 -2.68 25.23 11.20
C GLY A 66 -1.76 24.12 10.68
N GLU A 67 -2.27 23.06 10.07
CA GLU A 67 -1.49 21.99 9.50
C GLU A 67 -1.43 22.03 7.97
N THR A 68 -0.30 21.62 7.44
CA THR A 68 -0.06 21.51 6.01
C THR A 68 0.38 20.09 5.70
N LEU A 69 -0.52 19.31 5.12
CA LEU A 69 -0.24 17.94 4.73
C LEU A 69 0.38 17.88 3.34
N LYS A 70 1.37 17.02 3.20
CA LYS A 70 2.22 16.93 2.02
C LYS A 70 2.42 15.48 1.62
N PHE A 71 2.83 15.30 0.38
CA PHE A 71 3.36 14.04 -0.09
C PHE A 71 4.64 14.25 -0.91
N ASP A 72 5.40 13.19 -1.11
CA ASP A 72 6.50 13.13 -2.05
C ASP A 72 6.11 12.31 -3.27
N LEU A 73 6.54 12.75 -4.46
CA LEU A 73 6.21 12.10 -5.72
C LEU A 73 7.49 11.63 -6.42
N TYR A 74 7.52 10.35 -6.76
CA TYR A 74 8.61 9.66 -7.42
C TYR A 74 8.17 9.25 -8.83
N ILE A 75 8.82 9.77 -9.86
CA ILE A 75 8.53 9.48 -11.27
C ILE A 75 9.84 9.31 -12.03
N ASN A 76 9.97 8.26 -12.85
CA ASN A 76 11.07 8.13 -13.79
C ASN A 76 10.69 8.70 -15.15
N GLY A 77 11.67 9.37 -15.81
CA GLY A 77 11.58 9.78 -17.20
C GLY A 77 10.64 10.96 -17.46
N GLU A 78 10.32 11.18 -18.72
CA GLU A 78 9.44 12.25 -19.16
C GLU A 78 7.96 11.89 -18.93
N ILE A 79 7.15 12.92 -18.63
CA ILE A 79 5.69 12.79 -18.41
C ILE A 79 4.99 12.70 -19.79
N LYS A 80 5.29 11.67 -20.59
CA LYS A 80 4.71 11.52 -21.94
C LYS A 80 3.58 10.51 -21.99
N ASP A 81 3.75 9.39 -21.29
CA ASP A 81 2.77 8.30 -21.28
C ASP A 81 1.93 8.35 -20.00
N PRO A 82 0.65 7.95 -20.03
CA PRO A 82 -0.18 7.82 -18.83
C PRO A 82 0.50 6.91 -17.80
N LYS A 83 0.58 7.37 -16.56
CA LYS A 83 1.29 6.69 -15.48
C LYS A 83 0.31 6.11 -14.48
N PRO A 84 0.27 4.77 -14.31
CA PRO A 84 -0.41 4.19 -13.16
C PRO A 84 0.14 4.81 -11.88
N VAL A 85 -0.72 4.96 -10.87
CA VAL A 85 -0.33 5.61 -9.62
C VAL A 85 -0.40 4.61 -8.49
N ILE A 86 0.64 4.55 -7.66
CA ILE A 86 0.57 3.87 -6.38
C ILE A 86 0.81 4.86 -5.25
N ILE A 87 -0.06 4.83 -4.24
CA ILE A 87 0.02 5.69 -3.08
C ILE A 87 0.44 4.85 -1.89
N TYR A 88 1.62 5.14 -1.36
CA TYR A 88 2.13 4.55 -0.12
C TYR A 88 1.61 5.37 1.08
N VAL A 89 0.94 4.68 2.00
CA VAL A 89 0.44 5.22 3.26
C VAL A 89 1.23 4.57 4.39
N PHE A 90 2.02 5.35 5.13
CA PHE A 90 2.88 4.81 6.17
C PHE A 90 2.10 4.25 7.38
N GLY A 91 2.73 3.35 8.13
CA GLY A 91 2.17 2.73 9.34
C GLY A 91 2.46 3.52 10.62
N ASN A 92 2.96 2.81 11.64
CA ASN A 92 3.40 3.34 12.95
C ASN A 92 2.26 3.77 13.89
N GLY A 93 1.19 2.97 13.92
CA GLY A 93 0.15 3.08 14.95
C GLY A 93 -0.60 4.40 15.00
N TRP A 94 -0.68 5.11 13.89
CA TRP A 94 -1.41 6.38 13.72
C TRP A 94 -0.84 7.60 14.46
N VAL A 95 0.09 7.42 15.40
CA VAL A 95 0.58 8.44 16.35
C VAL A 95 1.94 9.02 15.98
N TYR A 96 2.73 8.34 15.16
CA TYR A 96 4.02 8.83 14.71
C TYR A 96 4.37 8.35 13.30
N GLY A 97 5.34 9.00 12.69
CA GLY A 97 5.79 8.68 11.35
C GLY A 97 5.75 9.87 10.41
N ASP A 98 6.10 9.62 9.18
CA ASP A 98 6.13 10.60 8.11
C ASP A 98 6.02 9.87 6.77
N LYS A 99 5.80 10.61 5.70
CA LYS A 99 5.81 10.16 4.31
C LYS A 99 7.16 9.60 3.81
N VAL A 100 8.13 9.47 4.68
CA VAL A 100 9.43 8.86 4.34
C VAL A 100 9.26 7.38 4.03
N ILE A 101 9.63 6.97 2.82
CA ILE A 101 9.64 5.56 2.43
C ILE A 101 10.89 4.90 3.00
N PRO A 102 10.76 3.79 3.76
CA PRO A 102 11.91 3.05 4.28
C PRO A 102 12.80 2.50 3.17
N GLU A 103 14.12 2.51 3.35
CA GLU A 103 15.07 1.97 2.38
C GLU A 103 14.79 0.49 2.07
N ALA A 104 14.26 -0.27 3.03
CA ALA A 104 13.87 -1.66 2.87
C ALA A 104 12.92 -1.91 1.69
N ILE A 105 12.07 -0.94 1.33
CA ILE A 105 11.14 -1.06 0.19
C ILE A 105 11.59 -0.25 -1.03
N SER A 106 12.77 0.36 -0.99
CA SER A 106 13.31 1.17 -2.09
C SER A 106 13.35 0.42 -3.42
N SER A 107 13.71 -0.86 -3.39
CA SER A 107 13.77 -1.69 -4.60
C SER A 107 12.41 -1.92 -5.24
N ILE A 108 11.33 -2.00 -4.44
CA ILE A 108 9.97 -2.07 -4.96
C ILE A 108 9.65 -0.75 -5.65
N ILE A 109 9.95 0.37 -5.00
CA ILE A 109 9.71 1.71 -5.55
C ILE A 109 10.48 1.93 -6.85
N ASP A 110 11.75 1.55 -6.88
CA ASP A 110 12.59 1.70 -8.08
C ASP A 110 12.08 0.82 -9.23
N LEU A 111 11.66 -0.41 -8.93
CA LEU A 111 11.06 -1.28 -9.93
C LEU A 111 9.74 -0.68 -10.48
N LEU A 112 8.85 -0.22 -9.61
CA LEU A 112 7.59 0.40 -10.04
C LEU A 112 7.83 1.64 -10.90
N LYS A 113 8.80 2.48 -10.54
CA LYS A 113 9.22 3.62 -11.35
C LYS A 113 9.77 3.19 -12.72
N ASP A 114 10.58 2.13 -12.76
CA ASP A 114 11.12 1.56 -14.01
C ASP A 114 10.02 0.99 -14.91
N GLU A 115 8.94 0.46 -14.31
CA GLU A 115 7.73 -0.01 -15.01
C GLU A 115 6.76 1.12 -15.38
N GLY A 116 7.14 2.37 -15.11
CA GLY A 116 6.38 3.55 -15.53
C GLY A 116 5.41 4.11 -14.51
N PHE A 117 5.35 3.58 -13.30
CA PHE A 117 4.48 4.10 -12.25
C PHE A 117 4.91 5.48 -11.74
N ALA A 118 3.94 6.26 -11.33
CA ALA A 118 4.10 7.36 -10.39
C ALA A 118 3.88 6.83 -8.97
N VAL A 119 4.86 6.98 -8.09
CA VAL A 119 4.74 6.58 -6.69
C VAL A 119 4.56 7.83 -5.84
N ILE A 120 3.51 7.87 -5.04
CA ILE A 120 3.22 8.93 -4.09
C ILE A 120 3.41 8.37 -2.68
N SER A 121 4.20 9.03 -1.85
CA SER A 121 4.27 8.75 -0.43
C SER A 121 3.60 9.88 0.34
N THR A 122 2.44 9.59 0.92
CA THR A 122 1.59 10.63 1.53
C THR A 122 1.76 10.71 3.05
N SER A 123 1.67 11.93 3.60
CA SER A 123 1.45 12.12 5.03
C SER A 123 -0.05 12.12 5.34
N TYR A 124 -0.38 11.94 6.60
CA TYR A 124 -1.70 12.17 7.20
C TYR A 124 -1.51 12.80 8.58
N GLU A 125 -2.54 13.44 9.13
CA GLU A 125 -2.51 14.05 10.46
C GLU A 125 -2.27 12.97 11.52
N LEU A 126 -1.28 13.15 12.39
CA LEU A 126 -0.98 12.19 13.45
C LEU A 126 -1.91 12.41 14.64
N MET A 127 -2.29 11.31 15.31
CA MET A 127 -2.98 11.39 16.59
C MET A 127 -2.02 11.91 17.65
N ASP A 128 -2.49 12.82 18.48
CA ASP A 128 -1.81 13.30 19.69
C ASP A 128 -2.67 12.92 20.92
N ASP A 129 -3.39 13.84 21.53
CA ASP A 129 -4.24 13.58 22.69
C ASP A 129 -5.65 13.10 22.34
N GLU A 130 -6.04 13.14 21.05
CA GLU A 130 -7.37 12.78 20.55
C GLU A 130 -7.30 11.73 19.44
N VAL A 131 -8.28 10.83 19.42
CA VAL A 131 -8.46 9.87 18.32
C VAL A 131 -9.13 10.56 17.14
N ILE A 132 -8.44 10.61 16.00
CA ILE A 132 -8.85 11.37 14.82
C ILE A 132 -8.90 10.51 13.54
N PHE A 133 -9.37 9.25 13.64
CA PHE A 133 -9.45 8.35 12.49
C PHE A 133 -10.19 8.94 11.28
N ASP A 134 -11.28 9.66 11.53
CA ASP A 134 -12.06 10.33 10.48
C ASP A 134 -11.22 11.32 9.68
N LYS A 135 -10.38 12.10 10.35
CA LYS A 135 -9.43 13.01 9.70
C LYS A 135 -8.37 12.25 8.90
N GLN A 136 -7.75 11.23 9.51
CA GLN A 136 -6.70 10.44 8.88
C GLN A 136 -7.21 9.71 7.62
N ILE A 137 -8.40 9.13 7.68
CA ILE A 137 -9.05 8.50 6.52
C ILE A 137 -9.35 9.56 5.45
N SER A 138 -9.85 10.74 5.85
CA SER A 138 -10.10 11.84 4.92
C SER A 138 -8.82 12.33 4.24
N ASP A 139 -7.68 12.31 4.91
CA ASP A 139 -6.37 12.71 4.37
C ASP A 139 -5.91 11.75 3.27
N VAL A 140 -6.10 10.43 3.47
CA VAL A 140 -5.83 9.44 2.42
C VAL A 140 -6.77 9.66 1.23
N LYS A 141 -8.07 9.86 1.47
CA LYS A 141 -9.06 10.17 0.39
C LYS A 141 -8.71 11.46 -0.34
N ASP A 142 -8.28 12.49 0.37
CA ASP A 142 -7.88 13.77 -0.25
C ASP A 142 -6.61 13.64 -1.08
N THR A 143 -5.67 12.74 -0.71
CA THR A 143 -4.53 12.41 -1.57
C THR A 143 -4.99 11.76 -2.88
N ILE A 144 -5.94 10.82 -2.83
CA ILE A 144 -6.51 10.18 -4.03
C ILE A 144 -7.22 11.24 -4.90
N ARG A 145 -8.08 12.08 -4.31
CA ARG A 145 -8.78 13.18 -5.00
C ARG A 145 -7.82 14.16 -5.64
N TRP A 146 -6.69 14.44 -4.97
CA TRP A 146 -5.65 15.31 -5.53
C TRP A 146 -5.02 14.70 -6.80
N VAL A 147 -4.85 13.39 -6.86
CA VAL A 147 -4.39 12.68 -8.07
C VAL A 147 -5.37 12.89 -9.21
N TYR A 148 -6.68 12.68 -8.99
CA TYR A 148 -7.72 12.96 -9.98
C TYR A 148 -7.70 14.41 -10.46
N LYS A 149 -7.61 15.37 -9.54
CA LYS A 149 -7.57 16.81 -9.85
C LYS A 149 -6.38 17.19 -10.73
N ASN A 150 -5.25 16.54 -10.53
CA ASN A 150 -3.99 16.89 -11.19
C ASN A 150 -3.58 15.90 -12.30
N LYS A 151 -4.50 15.03 -12.75
CA LYS A 151 -4.22 13.98 -13.72
C LYS A 151 -3.57 14.50 -15.00
N ASP A 152 -4.07 15.59 -15.55
CA ASP A 152 -3.56 16.16 -16.80
C ASP A 152 -2.17 16.79 -16.62
N LYS A 153 -1.89 17.36 -15.44
CA LYS A 153 -0.59 18.00 -15.14
C LYS A 153 0.56 16.99 -15.06
N TYR A 154 0.29 15.82 -14.48
CA TYR A 154 1.30 14.78 -14.25
C TYR A 154 1.10 13.57 -15.16
N ASN A 155 0.10 13.61 -16.04
CA ASN A 155 -0.31 12.52 -16.92
C ASN A 155 -0.58 11.23 -16.13
N PHE A 156 -1.33 11.33 -15.02
CA PHE A 156 -1.73 10.17 -14.22
C PHE A 156 -2.83 9.37 -14.91
N ASP A 157 -2.67 8.08 -14.94
CA ASP A 157 -3.73 7.13 -15.30
C ASP A 157 -4.62 6.88 -14.06
N VAL A 158 -5.70 7.63 -13.96
CA VAL A 158 -6.62 7.56 -12.81
C VAL A 158 -7.50 6.31 -12.77
N ASP A 159 -7.54 5.53 -13.86
CA ASP A 159 -8.19 4.22 -13.87
C ASP A 159 -7.29 3.13 -13.27
N ASN A 160 -6.03 3.45 -12.99
CA ASN A 160 -5.02 2.56 -12.41
C ASN A 160 -4.35 3.19 -11.17
N ILE A 161 -5.16 3.54 -10.18
CA ILE A 161 -4.67 3.99 -8.86
C ILE A 161 -4.72 2.81 -7.89
N GLY A 162 -3.60 2.54 -7.21
CA GLY A 162 -3.51 1.57 -6.12
C GLY A 162 -3.08 2.22 -4.80
N LEU A 163 -3.47 1.60 -3.69
CA LEU A 163 -2.96 1.93 -2.36
C LEU A 163 -2.08 0.80 -1.85
N ILE A 164 -1.04 1.15 -1.11
CA ILE A 164 -0.20 0.20 -0.37
C ILE A 164 0.17 0.79 0.97
N GLY A 165 0.04 0.02 2.03
CA GLY A 165 0.44 0.46 3.36
C GLY A 165 0.68 -0.69 4.32
N PRO A 166 1.57 -0.53 5.31
CA PRO A 166 1.74 -1.45 6.41
C PRO A 166 0.89 -1.03 7.62
N SER A 167 0.39 -2.01 8.39
CA SER A 167 -0.21 -1.77 9.72
C SER A 167 -1.29 -0.68 9.69
N ALA A 168 -1.12 0.40 10.47
CA ALA A 168 -2.01 1.55 10.50
C ALA A 168 -2.30 2.14 9.10
N GLY A 169 -1.28 2.25 8.24
CA GLY A 169 -1.45 2.75 6.88
C GLY A 169 -2.32 1.84 6.01
N ALA A 170 -2.26 0.53 6.21
CA ALA A 170 -3.13 -0.42 5.54
C ALA A 170 -4.59 -0.27 5.99
N GLN A 171 -4.82 -0.14 7.30
CA GLN A 171 -6.16 0.08 7.86
C GLN A 171 -6.79 1.38 7.28
N LEU A 172 -6.04 2.50 7.29
CA LEU A 172 -6.51 3.75 6.71
C LEU A 172 -6.79 3.62 5.21
N SER A 173 -5.93 2.90 4.48
CA SER A 173 -6.09 2.63 3.05
C SER A 173 -7.35 1.81 2.75
N MET A 174 -7.59 0.76 3.53
CA MET A 174 -8.78 -0.07 3.36
C MET A 174 -10.07 0.72 3.59
N ILE A 175 -10.16 1.50 4.67
CA ILE A 175 -11.38 2.29 4.92
C ILE A 175 -11.53 3.39 3.87
N ALA A 176 -10.45 4.08 3.50
CA ALA A 176 -10.50 5.10 2.46
C ALA A 176 -11.03 4.55 1.12
N ALA A 177 -10.72 3.30 0.80
CA ALA A 177 -11.12 2.67 -0.45
C ALA A 177 -12.46 1.91 -0.37
N PHE A 178 -12.84 1.39 0.80
CA PHE A 178 -14.08 0.63 1.00
C PHE A 178 -15.29 1.51 1.33
N SER A 179 -15.06 2.69 1.92
CA SER A 179 -16.12 3.66 2.22
C SER A 179 -16.62 4.38 0.95
N ASP A 180 -17.82 4.91 1.00
CA ASP A 180 -18.39 5.66 -0.11
C ASP A 180 -17.72 7.04 -0.30
N ASP A 181 -17.81 7.60 -1.51
CA ASP A 181 -17.13 8.87 -1.86
C ASP A 181 -17.55 10.07 -0.98
N ASP A 182 -18.76 10.05 -0.44
CA ASP A 182 -19.32 11.11 0.42
C ASP A 182 -19.07 10.88 1.91
N GLU A 183 -18.47 9.75 2.29
CA GLU A 183 -17.97 9.49 3.64
C GLU A 183 -16.54 10.04 3.80
N PHE A 184 -16.20 10.44 5.02
CA PHE A 184 -14.86 10.98 5.35
C PHE A 184 -14.40 12.07 4.39
N VAL A 185 -15.28 13.07 4.16
CA VAL A 185 -14.95 14.22 3.31
C VAL A 185 -14.04 15.18 4.09
N GLY A 186 -12.83 15.39 3.59
CA GLY A 186 -11.85 16.30 4.16
C GLY A 186 -11.88 17.69 3.52
N ASP A 187 -10.96 17.97 2.60
CA ASP A 187 -10.89 19.27 1.90
C ASP A 187 -12.07 19.45 0.94
N VAL A 188 -12.94 20.40 1.24
CA VAL A 188 -14.12 20.72 0.44
C VAL A 188 -13.75 21.09 -1.02
N SER A 189 -12.56 21.65 -1.25
CA SER A 189 -12.08 22.00 -2.60
C SER A 189 -11.73 20.78 -3.45
N LEU A 190 -11.64 19.59 -2.86
CA LEU A 190 -11.37 18.33 -3.51
C LEU A 190 -12.63 17.44 -3.63
N LYS A 191 -13.73 17.81 -2.98
CA LYS A 191 -14.95 17.00 -2.87
C LYS A 191 -15.56 16.59 -4.22
N GLU A 192 -15.38 17.40 -5.27
CA GLU A 192 -15.91 17.10 -6.61
C GLU A 192 -15.15 15.98 -7.34
N TYR A 193 -13.97 15.62 -6.86
CA TYR A 193 -13.15 14.55 -7.43
C TYR A 193 -13.43 13.23 -6.69
N PRO A 194 -13.47 12.09 -7.40
CA PRO A 194 -13.65 10.80 -6.75
C PRO A 194 -12.45 10.41 -5.88
N SER A 195 -12.70 9.56 -4.86
CA SER A 195 -11.66 8.90 -4.05
C SER A 195 -11.54 7.41 -4.37
N LYS A 196 -11.80 7.03 -5.62
CA LYS A 196 -11.80 5.65 -6.07
C LYS A 196 -10.39 5.15 -6.40
N VAL A 197 -10.13 3.91 -6.03
CA VAL A 197 -8.91 3.19 -6.38
C VAL A 197 -9.27 1.86 -7.02
N LYS A 198 -8.36 1.29 -7.79
CA LYS A 198 -8.56 0.02 -8.49
C LYS A 198 -8.18 -1.16 -7.61
N TYR A 199 -7.12 -1.03 -6.79
CA TYR A 199 -6.61 -2.12 -5.96
C TYR A 199 -5.95 -1.62 -4.69
N ILE A 200 -5.78 -2.55 -3.73
CA ILE A 200 -5.10 -2.31 -2.46
C ILE A 200 -4.10 -3.44 -2.19
N VAL A 201 -2.95 -3.08 -1.62
CA VAL A 201 -2.02 -4.01 -0.99
C VAL A 201 -2.01 -3.75 0.50
N ASP A 202 -2.68 -4.62 1.25
CA ASP A 202 -2.75 -4.62 2.70
C ASP A 202 -1.57 -5.42 3.27
N LEU A 203 -0.67 -4.73 3.96
CA LEU A 203 0.44 -5.35 4.68
C LEU A 203 0.11 -5.38 6.18
N PHE A 204 -0.41 -6.51 6.65
CA PHE A 204 -0.74 -6.78 8.06
C PHE A 204 -1.54 -5.66 8.76
N GLY A 205 -2.45 -5.04 8.04
CA GLY A 205 -3.33 -3.99 8.58
C GLY A 205 -4.39 -4.55 9.52
N PRO A 206 -4.72 -3.84 10.61
CA PRO A 206 -5.80 -4.25 11.49
C PRO A 206 -7.15 -4.10 10.77
N SER A 207 -7.79 -5.23 10.48
CA SER A 207 -9.12 -5.28 9.87
C SER A 207 -10.25 -5.17 10.91
N ASP A 208 -9.96 -5.51 12.17
CA ASP A 208 -10.85 -5.39 13.32
C ASP A 208 -10.10 -4.79 14.51
N LEU A 209 -10.36 -3.50 14.80
CA LEU A 209 -9.68 -2.77 15.86
C LEU A 209 -9.94 -3.35 17.25
N SER A 210 -11.07 -4.04 17.46
CA SER A 210 -11.41 -4.64 18.78
C SER A 210 -10.50 -5.79 19.17
N LYS A 211 -9.76 -6.36 18.21
CA LYS A 211 -8.91 -7.55 18.40
C LYS A 211 -7.42 -7.24 18.48
N ILE A 212 -7.01 -5.97 18.31
CA ILE A 212 -5.60 -5.58 18.37
C ILE A 212 -5.03 -5.82 19.76
N ASN A 213 -3.85 -6.41 19.84
CA ASN A 213 -3.10 -6.55 21.08
C ASN A 213 -2.29 -5.27 21.36
N LEU A 214 -2.93 -4.23 21.86
CA LEU A 214 -2.28 -2.94 22.15
C LEU A 214 -1.12 -3.07 23.12
N SER A 215 -1.18 -4.02 24.08
CA SER A 215 -0.10 -4.22 25.07
C SER A 215 1.22 -4.71 24.47
N ALA A 216 1.22 -5.21 23.26
CA ALA A 216 2.40 -5.59 22.49
C ALA A 216 2.90 -4.47 21.55
N GLY A 217 2.13 -3.39 21.40
CA GLY A 217 2.47 -2.22 20.60
C GLY A 217 3.31 -1.19 21.37
N PRO A 218 3.73 -0.10 20.71
CA PRO A 218 4.37 1.04 21.35
C PRO A 218 3.47 1.66 22.42
N SER A 219 4.07 2.17 23.52
CA SER A 219 3.36 2.78 24.65
C SER A 219 2.48 3.95 24.24
N GLU A 220 2.92 4.72 23.26
CA GLU A 220 2.21 5.88 22.73
C GLU A 220 0.83 5.53 22.14
N ILE A 221 0.69 4.31 21.60
CA ILE A 221 -0.60 3.81 21.10
C ILE A 221 -1.49 3.40 22.27
N VAL A 222 -0.91 2.76 23.30
CA VAL A 222 -1.65 2.29 24.48
C VAL A 222 -2.23 3.45 25.28
N ASP A 223 -1.48 4.54 25.38
CA ASP A 223 -1.87 5.72 26.17
C ASP A 223 -3.05 6.49 25.54
N ASN A 224 -3.22 6.37 24.23
CA ASN A 224 -4.30 7.06 23.47
C ASN A 224 -5.60 6.27 23.37
N PHE A 225 -5.63 4.99 23.77
CA PHE A 225 -6.82 4.14 23.62
C PHE A 225 -7.25 3.54 24.97
N THR A 226 -8.38 3.99 25.50
CA THR A 226 -9.06 3.27 26.60
C THR A 226 -9.83 2.06 26.04
N ALA A 227 -10.17 1.09 26.91
CA ALA A 227 -10.97 -0.07 26.51
C ALA A 227 -12.38 0.34 25.98
N GLU A 228 -12.95 1.43 26.51
CA GLU A 228 -14.25 1.97 26.09
C GLU A 228 -14.14 2.65 24.72
N ASP A 229 -13.05 3.34 24.47
CA ASP A 229 -12.74 3.95 23.19
C ASP A 229 -12.59 2.89 22.10
N ILE A 230 -11.87 1.80 22.37
CA ILE A 230 -11.68 0.69 21.43
C ILE A 230 -13.00 0.11 20.99
N GLU A 231 -13.97 -0.12 21.91
CA GLU A 231 -15.28 -0.66 21.55
C GLU A 231 -16.06 0.30 20.62
N SER A 232 -16.02 1.61 20.90
CA SER A 232 -16.71 2.60 20.09
C SER A 232 -16.03 2.79 18.73
N TYR A 233 -14.71 2.92 18.69
CA TYR A 233 -13.94 3.13 17.46
C TYR A 233 -13.89 1.87 16.56
N SER A 234 -13.90 0.68 17.14
CA SER A 234 -13.92 -0.56 16.36
C SER A 234 -15.16 -0.67 15.47
N LYS A 235 -16.30 -0.17 15.92
CA LYS A 235 -17.53 -0.17 15.12
C LYS A 235 -17.47 0.78 13.93
N LEU A 236 -16.75 1.89 14.07
CA LEU A 236 -16.69 2.95 13.06
C LEU A 236 -15.48 2.85 12.14
N TYR A 237 -14.36 2.29 12.65
CA TYR A 237 -13.08 2.37 11.95
C TYR A 237 -12.39 1.01 11.76
N SER A 238 -13.16 -0.09 11.81
CA SER A 238 -12.66 -1.41 11.41
C SER A 238 -13.01 -1.69 9.94
N PRO A 239 -12.02 -1.98 9.07
CA PRO A 239 -12.26 -2.30 7.66
C PRO A 239 -13.29 -3.40 7.42
N ILE A 240 -13.35 -4.40 8.31
CA ILE A 240 -14.32 -5.50 8.22
C ILE A 240 -15.78 -5.01 8.17
N ASN A 241 -16.09 -3.86 8.77
CA ASN A 241 -17.43 -3.29 8.78
C ASN A 241 -17.80 -2.56 7.48
N TYR A 242 -16.86 -2.39 6.55
CA TYR A 242 -17.03 -1.77 5.24
C TYR A 242 -17.08 -2.80 4.11
N ILE A 243 -17.06 -4.08 4.43
CA ILE A 243 -17.14 -5.15 3.42
C ILE A 243 -18.52 -5.11 2.76
N LYS A 244 -18.51 -4.98 1.44
CA LYS A 244 -19.67 -4.93 0.54
C LYS A 244 -19.29 -5.50 -0.82
N GLU A 245 -20.23 -5.62 -1.75
CA GLU A 245 -19.94 -6.00 -3.14
C GLU A 245 -19.15 -4.89 -3.86
N ASP A 246 -18.44 -5.25 -4.94
CA ASP A 246 -17.71 -4.33 -5.83
C ASP A 246 -16.60 -3.50 -5.15
N LEU A 247 -15.89 -4.09 -4.18
CA LEU A 247 -14.70 -3.49 -3.58
C LEU A 247 -13.50 -3.59 -4.51
N PRO A 248 -12.48 -2.72 -4.34
CA PRO A 248 -11.22 -2.82 -5.05
C PRO A 248 -10.55 -4.19 -4.88
N ASP A 249 -9.87 -4.66 -5.93
CA ASP A 249 -9.07 -5.87 -5.87
C ASP A 249 -8.04 -5.74 -4.73
N THR A 250 -7.96 -6.71 -3.83
CA THR A 250 -7.19 -6.56 -2.60
C THR A 250 -6.24 -7.73 -2.39
N LEU A 251 -4.95 -7.44 -2.28
CA LEU A 251 -3.94 -8.39 -1.79
C LEU A 251 -3.73 -8.19 -0.30
N ILE A 252 -4.04 -9.20 0.48
CA ILE A 252 -3.82 -9.23 1.93
C ILE A 252 -2.56 -10.06 2.22
N ILE A 253 -1.61 -9.49 2.94
CA ILE A 253 -0.38 -10.18 3.36
C ILE A 253 -0.28 -10.11 4.87
N HIS A 254 -0.24 -11.26 5.54
CA HIS A 254 -0.18 -11.31 7.00
C HIS A 254 0.63 -12.49 7.52
N SER A 255 1.25 -12.30 8.69
CA SER A 255 2.03 -13.36 9.35
C SER A 255 1.22 -14.06 10.45
N LYS A 256 1.31 -15.40 10.48
CA LYS A 256 0.75 -16.21 11.58
C LYS A 256 1.36 -15.94 12.97
N LYS A 257 2.52 -15.27 13.01
CA LYS A 257 3.24 -14.94 14.23
C LYS A 257 3.17 -13.45 14.59
N ASP A 258 2.29 -12.73 13.91
CA ASP A 258 2.02 -11.35 14.27
C ASP A 258 1.51 -11.28 15.72
N ASN A 259 2.20 -10.53 16.55
CA ASN A 259 1.95 -10.42 17.98
C ASN A 259 1.15 -9.16 18.35
N ILE A 260 0.91 -8.27 17.41
CA ILE A 260 0.15 -7.01 17.59
C ILE A 260 -1.22 -7.11 16.92
N VAL A 261 -1.24 -7.39 15.62
CA VAL A 261 -2.47 -7.56 14.84
C VAL A 261 -2.72 -9.06 14.65
N PRO A 262 -3.78 -9.65 15.24
CA PRO A 262 -4.02 -11.08 15.12
C PRO A 262 -4.25 -11.49 13.65
N TYR A 263 -3.52 -12.50 13.19
CA TYR A 263 -3.62 -13.07 11.85
C TYR A 263 -5.05 -13.44 11.44
N ASP A 264 -5.83 -13.98 12.40
CA ASP A 264 -7.19 -14.44 12.16
C ASP A 264 -8.13 -13.30 11.72
N THR A 265 -7.82 -12.03 12.09
CA THR A 265 -8.64 -10.89 11.65
C THR A 265 -8.53 -10.65 10.14
N SER A 266 -7.36 -10.85 9.57
CA SER A 266 -7.16 -10.78 8.12
C SER A 266 -7.76 -11.99 7.39
N VAL A 267 -7.77 -13.16 8.02
CA VAL A 267 -8.49 -14.33 7.47
C VAL A 267 -9.99 -14.04 7.40
N GLU A 268 -10.58 -13.48 8.47
CA GLU A 268 -11.99 -13.09 8.50
C GLU A 268 -12.31 -12.02 7.43
N LEU A 269 -11.44 -11.02 7.25
CA LEU A 269 -11.60 -10.02 6.21
C LEU A 269 -11.60 -10.65 4.82
N TYR A 270 -10.64 -11.55 4.55
CA TYR A 270 -10.53 -12.27 3.29
C TYR A 270 -11.78 -13.11 3.02
N GLU A 271 -12.20 -13.94 4.00
CA GLU A 271 -13.37 -14.81 3.87
C GLU A 271 -14.66 -13.98 3.62
N SER A 272 -14.86 -12.89 4.36
CA SER A 272 -15.99 -11.99 4.17
C SER A 272 -15.99 -11.33 2.80
N GLY A 273 -14.80 -10.95 2.28
CA GLY A 273 -14.67 -10.36 0.96
C GLY A 273 -15.02 -11.33 -0.15
N ILE A 274 -14.48 -12.55 -0.13
CA ILE A 274 -14.76 -13.56 -1.18
C ILE A 274 -16.20 -14.09 -1.11
N GLU A 275 -16.86 -14.12 0.07
CA GLU A 275 -18.27 -14.48 0.21
C GLU A 275 -19.18 -13.54 -0.60
N LEU A 276 -18.80 -12.26 -0.71
CA LEU A 276 -19.48 -11.25 -1.54
C LEU A 276 -18.93 -11.13 -2.97
N ASN A 277 -18.18 -12.14 -3.44
CA ASN A 277 -17.56 -12.20 -4.76
C ASN A 277 -16.53 -11.09 -5.05
N ASN A 278 -15.96 -10.45 -4.04
CA ASN A 278 -14.83 -9.56 -4.23
C ASN A 278 -13.58 -10.35 -4.62
N LYS A 279 -12.68 -9.72 -5.35
CA LYS A 279 -11.42 -10.31 -5.79
C LYS A 279 -10.34 -10.01 -4.77
N PHE A 280 -10.30 -10.83 -3.71
CA PHE A 280 -9.32 -10.77 -2.66
C PHE A 280 -8.33 -11.92 -2.80
N ASP A 281 -7.03 -11.60 -2.72
CA ASP A 281 -5.93 -12.55 -2.66
C ASP A 281 -5.31 -12.53 -1.26
N PHE A 282 -4.85 -13.69 -0.78
CA PHE A 282 -4.25 -13.79 0.55
C PHE A 282 -2.89 -14.50 0.50
N TYR A 283 -1.86 -13.82 1.01
CA TYR A 283 -0.52 -14.40 1.13
C TYR A 283 -0.08 -14.49 2.59
N THR A 284 0.16 -15.72 3.07
CA THR A 284 0.56 -15.99 4.44
C THR A 284 2.07 -16.00 4.60
N LEU A 285 2.57 -15.24 5.59
CA LEU A 285 3.91 -15.36 6.15
C LEU A 285 3.84 -16.27 7.39
N GLU A 286 4.81 -17.17 7.57
CA GLU A 286 4.71 -18.22 8.57
C GLU A 286 5.33 -17.87 9.93
N ASN A 287 6.43 -17.05 9.91
CA ASN A 287 7.32 -16.99 11.07
C ASN A 287 7.68 -15.58 11.55
N CYS A 288 7.35 -14.52 10.83
CA CYS A 288 7.74 -13.17 11.23
C CYS A 288 6.74 -12.54 12.20
N THR A 289 7.24 -11.65 13.05
CA THR A 289 6.43 -10.79 13.92
C THR A 289 5.79 -9.64 13.12
N HIS A 290 5.01 -8.78 13.78
CA HIS A 290 4.44 -7.57 13.17
C HIS A 290 5.49 -6.67 12.50
N TYR A 291 6.67 -6.57 13.07
CA TYR A 291 7.79 -5.79 12.53
C TYR A 291 8.67 -6.57 11.53
N LEU A 292 8.16 -7.68 10.99
CA LEU A 292 8.88 -8.56 10.07
C LEU A 292 10.18 -9.16 10.64
N GLU A 293 10.34 -9.16 11.97
CA GLU A 293 11.44 -9.87 12.62
C GLU A 293 11.33 -11.37 12.32
N ASN A 294 12.45 -12.03 12.16
CA ASN A 294 12.56 -13.44 11.77
C ASN A 294 12.03 -13.78 10.36
N LEU A 295 11.82 -12.79 9.51
CA LEU A 295 11.48 -13.02 8.11
C LEU A 295 12.63 -13.75 7.41
N SER A 296 12.39 -14.96 6.93
CA SER A 296 13.40 -15.71 6.19
C SER A 296 13.59 -15.11 4.78
N ASN A 297 14.78 -15.31 4.18
CA ASN A 297 15.04 -14.85 2.81
C ASN A 297 14.02 -15.41 1.80
N LYS A 298 13.52 -16.63 2.01
CA LYS A 298 12.46 -17.22 1.17
C LYS A 298 11.14 -16.50 1.32
N GLU A 299 10.75 -16.19 2.55
CA GLU A 299 9.51 -15.44 2.82
C GLU A 299 9.60 -14.00 2.33
N ALA A 300 10.76 -13.34 2.51
CA ALA A 300 11.02 -12.01 1.98
C ALA A 300 10.89 -11.98 0.45
N LEU A 301 11.52 -12.94 -0.24
CA LEU A 301 11.35 -13.08 -1.69
C LEU A 301 9.87 -13.29 -2.07
N GLY A 302 9.17 -14.17 -1.37
CA GLY A 302 7.75 -14.42 -1.60
C GLY A 302 6.90 -13.17 -1.37
N LEU A 303 7.15 -12.42 -0.30
CA LEU A 303 6.50 -11.15 0.01
C LEU A 303 6.64 -10.17 -1.17
N TYR A 304 7.87 -9.87 -1.58
CA TYR A 304 8.14 -8.94 -2.68
C TYR A 304 7.54 -9.40 -4.01
N MET A 305 7.65 -10.69 -4.34
CA MET A 305 7.11 -11.23 -5.58
C MET A 305 5.60 -11.11 -5.63
N ASN A 306 4.88 -11.43 -4.53
CA ASN A 306 3.43 -11.32 -4.49
C ASN A 306 2.97 -9.86 -4.63
N ILE A 307 3.64 -8.91 -3.96
CA ILE A 307 3.33 -7.48 -4.10
C ILE A 307 3.49 -7.04 -5.55
N ILE A 308 4.63 -7.31 -6.16
CA ILE A 308 4.95 -6.83 -7.51
C ILE A 308 4.08 -7.51 -8.57
N ASP A 309 3.94 -8.83 -8.50
CA ASP A 309 3.11 -9.58 -9.47
C ASP A 309 1.64 -9.10 -9.39
N PHE A 310 1.11 -8.84 -8.20
CA PHE A 310 -0.23 -8.30 -8.01
C PHE A 310 -0.35 -6.89 -8.62
N ILE A 311 0.49 -5.94 -8.22
CA ILE A 311 0.45 -4.56 -8.72
C ILE A 311 0.57 -4.53 -10.26
N LEU A 312 1.52 -5.29 -10.83
CA LEU A 312 1.70 -5.34 -12.28
C LEU A 312 0.56 -6.04 -13.02
N SER A 313 -0.15 -6.97 -12.37
CA SER A 313 -1.33 -7.60 -12.98
C SER A 313 -2.52 -6.65 -13.02
N GLU A 314 -2.70 -5.85 -11.97
CA GLU A 314 -3.80 -4.90 -11.86
C GLU A 314 -3.60 -3.63 -12.72
N SER A 315 -2.37 -3.27 -13.03
CA SER A 315 -2.08 -2.06 -13.83
C SER A 315 -2.17 -2.22 -15.36
N LYS A 316 -2.65 -3.39 -15.83
CA LYS A 316 -2.76 -3.68 -17.27
C LYS A 316 -4.09 -3.28 -17.86
#